data_76a90e2b9e2ea78e8224c2797f270a8f
#
_entry.id   76a90e2b9e2ea78e8224c2797f270a8f
#
_cell.length_a   1.000
_cell.length_b   1.000
_cell.length_c   1.000
_cell.angle_alpha   90.00
_cell.angle_beta   90.00
_cell.angle_gamma   90.00
#
_symmetry.space_group_name_H-M   'P 1'
#
loop_
_entity.id
_entity.type
_entity.pdbx_description
1 polymer ?
#
loop_
_entity_poly.entity_id
_entity_poly.type
_entity_poly.pdbx_seq_one_letter_code
_entity_poly.pdbx_strand_id
1 'polypeptide(L)'
;MGSGETSPTMVTPHQQILGAISDFDGKITVLDTPFGFQENADVLTERLSDYFLQSVGVEVTTATLRHKHHSPAQVAQAISSIRESKWVFAGPGSPSYALSVWQETGLASHLDEVVTSGALVLASAAALTAGAYTIPVYEIYKVGQDPHWLPGLNILERHTGLKAAVIPHFDNSEGGNHDTRFCYMGERRLRLLEDQLPADCFILGVDEHTGVSFNIDTKTARVFGRGLMTVRRGDHTWTVPSGQEVTFDEIAQHGGVPRTEHPAEELVAHHVQEVEELLENGKVLNAVDVLLELDELDRDLETRATVHALITRLGHLAASPRVDINSVVGPYIDALLQARQAARAGGRWDEADVIRNRLQELKVTINDSQEGSTWEISST
;
A
#
# COMPACT_ATOMS: atom_id res chain seq x y z
N MET A 1 13.81 7.01 12.42
CA MET A 1 14.74 7.56 13.43
C MET A 1 15.94 6.64 13.55
N GLY A 2 17.18 7.23 13.66
CA GLY A 2 18.42 6.45 13.75
C GLY A 2 18.58 5.73 15.09
N SER A 3 18.42 6.46 16.18
CA SER A 3 18.36 5.94 17.55
C SER A 3 17.91 7.00 18.52
N GLY A 4 17.91 6.67 19.82
CA GLY A 4 17.57 7.60 20.88
C GLY A 4 16.12 8.10 20.84
N GLU A 5 15.24 7.34 20.25
CA GLU A 5 13.83 7.65 20.01
C GLU A 5 13.05 7.98 21.29
N THR A 6 13.51 7.49 22.44
CA THR A 6 12.99 7.82 23.79
C THR A 6 13.87 8.78 24.56
N SER A 7 14.83 9.42 23.91
CA SER A 7 15.69 10.43 24.55
C SER A 7 14.99 11.78 24.65
N PRO A 8 15.44 12.68 25.57
CA PRO A 8 14.87 14.03 25.69
C PRO A 8 14.93 14.84 24.39
N THR A 9 15.90 14.58 23.52
CA THR A 9 16.07 15.26 22.23
C THR A 9 14.98 14.91 21.21
N MET A 10 14.28 13.80 21.40
CA MET A 10 13.21 13.33 20.50
C MET A 10 11.80 13.71 20.95
N VAL A 11 11.65 14.31 22.15
CA VAL A 11 10.33 14.76 22.65
C VAL A 11 9.70 15.77 21.69
N THR A 12 10.43 16.83 21.35
CA THR A 12 9.93 17.86 20.42
C THR A 12 9.64 17.30 19.03
N PRO A 13 10.51 16.47 18.39
CA PRO A 13 10.18 15.78 17.15
C PRO A 13 8.87 14.95 17.21
N HIS A 14 8.67 14.15 18.24
CA HIS A 14 7.42 13.40 18.40
C HIS A 14 6.19 14.33 18.49
N GLN A 15 6.28 15.39 19.29
CA GLN A 15 5.22 16.38 19.42
C GLN A 15 4.94 17.12 18.10
N GLN A 16 5.97 17.42 17.31
CA GLN A 16 5.81 18.06 16.00
C GLN A 16 5.11 17.13 15.01
N ILE A 17 5.49 15.83 14.97
CA ILE A 17 4.83 14.84 14.11
C ILE A 17 3.36 14.71 14.50
N LEU A 18 3.06 14.58 15.81
CA LEU A 18 1.70 14.51 16.30
C LEU A 18 0.87 15.76 15.96
N GLY A 19 1.47 16.94 16.10
CA GLY A 19 0.82 18.22 15.78
C GLY A 19 0.60 18.45 14.29
N ALA A 20 1.27 17.70 13.42
CA ALA A 20 1.11 17.78 11.97
C ALA A 20 -0.01 16.85 11.43
N ILE A 21 -0.50 15.91 12.23
CA ILE A 21 -1.55 14.99 11.82
C ILE A 21 -2.91 15.72 11.85
N SER A 22 -3.57 15.78 10.69
CA SER A 22 -4.92 16.32 10.58
C SER A 22 -5.92 15.42 11.32
N ASP A 23 -6.88 16.06 12.02
CA ASP A 23 -7.95 15.37 12.76
C ASP A 23 -7.42 14.31 13.76
N PHE A 24 -6.31 14.63 14.43
CA PHE A 24 -5.73 13.75 15.43
C PHE A 24 -6.70 13.57 16.62
N ASP A 25 -7.17 12.34 16.83
CA ASP A 25 -8.15 11.97 17.86
C ASP A 25 -7.49 11.49 19.18
N GLY A 26 -6.16 11.57 19.28
CA GLY A 26 -5.39 11.13 20.44
C GLY A 26 -5.04 9.65 20.44
N LYS A 27 -5.44 8.87 19.44
CA LYS A 27 -5.13 7.44 19.37
C LYS A 27 -3.73 7.19 18.80
N ILE A 28 -2.89 6.63 19.64
CA ILE A 28 -1.50 6.27 19.34
C ILE A 28 -1.29 4.80 19.65
N THR A 29 -0.67 4.07 18.73
CA THR A 29 -0.32 2.67 18.94
C THR A 29 1.19 2.47 18.89
N VAL A 30 1.73 1.73 19.85
CA VAL A 30 3.12 1.25 19.84
C VAL A 30 3.15 -0.26 19.59
N LEU A 31 4.16 -0.71 18.82
CA LEU A 31 4.39 -2.11 18.48
C LEU A 31 5.56 -2.64 19.31
N ASP A 32 5.34 -3.74 20.01
CA ASP A 32 6.36 -4.42 20.80
C ASP A 32 7.07 -5.56 20.04
N THR A 33 6.72 -5.76 18.77
CA THR A 33 7.28 -6.83 17.93
C THR A 33 8.80 -6.81 17.83
N PRO A 34 9.49 -5.66 17.58
CA PRO A 34 10.94 -5.67 17.34
C PRO A 34 11.76 -6.25 18.50
N PHE A 35 11.27 -6.10 19.73
CA PHE A 35 11.89 -6.67 20.95
C PHE A 35 11.08 -7.82 21.57
N GLY A 36 10.07 -8.31 20.87
CA GLY A 36 9.13 -9.32 21.38
C GLY A 36 9.75 -10.67 21.76
N PHE A 37 10.94 -10.97 21.23
CA PHE A 37 11.70 -12.19 21.58
C PHE A 37 12.44 -12.11 22.94
N GLN A 38 12.51 -10.93 23.57
CA GLN A 38 13.24 -10.71 24.80
C GLN A 38 12.39 -11.11 26.01
N GLU A 39 12.99 -11.74 27.00
CA GLU A 39 12.30 -12.17 28.23
C GLU A 39 11.72 -10.98 29.02
N ASN A 40 12.34 -9.81 28.91
CA ASN A 40 11.91 -8.56 29.54
C ASN A 40 11.04 -7.66 28.65
N ALA A 41 10.42 -8.21 27.60
CA ALA A 41 9.61 -7.43 26.66
C ALA A 41 8.50 -6.61 27.35
N ASP A 42 7.88 -7.13 28.41
CA ASP A 42 6.88 -6.38 29.20
C ASP A 42 7.46 -5.12 29.83
N VAL A 43 8.65 -5.20 30.41
CA VAL A 43 9.36 -4.06 31.02
C VAL A 43 9.73 -3.02 29.97
N LEU A 44 10.12 -3.46 28.77
CA LEU A 44 10.44 -2.55 27.67
C LEU A 44 9.19 -1.84 27.16
N THR A 45 8.08 -2.55 27.05
CA THR A 45 6.79 -1.99 26.65
C THR A 45 6.29 -0.95 27.67
N GLU A 46 6.39 -1.25 28.98
CA GLU A 46 6.02 -0.31 30.04
C GLU A 46 6.87 0.97 29.98
N ARG A 47 8.20 0.84 29.88
CA ARG A 47 9.10 2.00 29.74
C ARG A 47 8.79 2.85 28.52
N LEU A 48 8.44 2.23 27.41
CA LEU A 48 8.07 2.93 26.18
C LEU A 48 6.76 3.71 26.40
N SER A 49 5.77 3.08 27.02
CA SER A 49 4.49 3.73 27.34
C SER A 49 4.67 4.89 28.34
N ASP A 50 5.49 4.69 29.37
CA ASP A 50 5.84 5.74 30.34
C ASP A 50 6.53 6.94 29.68
N TYR A 51 7.44 6.70 28.75
CA TYR A 51 8.10 7.77 28.01
C TYR A 51 7.09 8.62 27.24
N PHE A 52 6.19 7.99 26.50
CA PHE A 52 5.16 8.74 25.75
C PHE A 52 4.22 9.50 26.67
N LEU A 53 3.79 8.89 27.76
CA LEU A 53 2.91 9.54 28.72
C LEU A 53 3.61 10.71 29.44
N GLN A 54 4.80 10.47 29.99
CA GLN A 54 5.45 11.45 30.89
C GLN A 54 6.26 12.51 30.15
N SER A 55 6.86 12.15 29.00
CA SER A 55 7.76 13.06 28.28
C SER A 55 7.09 13.70 27.06
N VAL A 56 6.35 12.92 26.28
CA VAL A 56 5.66 13.46 25.08
C VAL A 56 4.29 14.03 25.44
N GLY A 57 3.65 13.52 26.51
CA GLY A 57 2.36 13.99 27.02
C GLY A 57 1.16 13.28 26.37
N VAL A 58 1.34 12.07 25.86
CA VAL A 58 0.30 11.30 25.18
C VAL A 58 0.24 9.86 25.70
N GLU A 59 -0.97 9.34 25.87
CA GLU A 59 -1.21 7.95 26.24
C GLU A 59 -1.13 7.07 25.00
N VAL A 60 -0.52 5.88 25.11
CA VAL A 60 -0.36 4.95 24.01
C VAL A 60 -1.06 3.63 24.26
N THR A 61 -1.60 3.03 23.21
CA THR A 61 -2.07 1.64 23.21
C THR A 61 -0.96 0.73 22.67
N THR A 62 -0.72 -0.41 23.30
CA THR A 62 0.22 -1.40 22.78
C THR A 62 -0.49 -2.41 21.91
N ALA A 63 -0.11 -2.52 20.65
CA ALA A 63 -0.46 -3.64 19.79
C ALA A 63 0.54 -4.76 20.03
N THR A 64 0.19 -5.67 20.95
CA THR A 64 1.05 -6.80 21.33
C THR A 64 1.02 -7.88 20.27
N LEU A 65 2.13 -7.98 19.51
CA LEU A 65 2.33 -9.01 18.50
C LEU A 65 3.80 -9.47 18.51
N ARG A 66 4.18 -10.20 19.54
CA ARG A 66 5.58 -10.52 19.84
C ARG A 66 6.13 -11.73 19.10
N HIS A 67 5.29 -12.61 18.55
CA HIS A 67 5.72 -13.78 17.80
C HIS A 67 4.67 -14.21 16.77
N LYS A 68 5.09 -15.00 15.79
CA LYS A 68 4.23 -15.48 14.70
C LYS A 68 3.14 -16.48 15.10
N HIS A 69 3.23 -17.06 16.29
CA HIS A 69 2.29 -18.07 16.78
C HIS A 69 1.13 -17.50 17.61
N HIS A 70 0.86 -16.20 17.51
CA HIS A 70 -0.34 -15.63 18.10
C HIS A 70 -1.61 -16.21 17.49
N SER A 71 -2.68 -16.31 18.28
CA SER A 71 -3.98 -16.72 17.75
C SER A 71 -4.51 -15.72 16.73
N PRO A 72 -5.34 -16.14 15.77
CA PRO A 72 -5.97 -15.23 14.82
C PRO A 72 -6.70 -14.04 15.48
N ALA A 73 -7.29 -14.25 16.67
CA ALA A 73 -7.95 -13.20 17.43
C ALA A 73 -6.97 -12.14 17.95
N GLN A 74 -5.80 -12.54 18.43
CA GLN A 74 -4.75 -11.62 18.90
C GLN A 74 -4.17 -10.82 17.72
N VAL A 75 -3.93 -11.48 16.58
CA VAL A 75 -3.48 -10.81 15.34
C VAL A 75 -4.52 -9.79 14.89
N ALA A 76 -5.81 -10.17 14.83
CA ALA A 76 -6.89 -9.27 14.45
C ALA A 76 -7.01 -8.08 15.41
N GLN A 77 -6.80 -8.28 16.73
CA GLN A 77 -6.80 -7.20 17.70
C GLN A 77 -5.65 -6.22 17.48
N ALA A 78 -4.43 -6.72 17.25
CA ALA A 78 -3.27 -5.87 16.94
C ALA A 78 -3.51 -5.04 15.67
N ILE A 79 -4.02 -5.66 14.61
CA ILE A 79 -4.40 -4.99 13.36
C ILE A 79 -5.48 -3.92 13.61
N SER A 80 -6.51 -4.22 14.40
CA SER A 80 -7.55 -3.24 14.76
C SER A 80 -6.97 -2.01 15.46
N SER A 81 -6.07 -2.22 16.44
CA SER A 81 -5.40 -1.13 17.13
C SER A 81 -4.61 -0.22 16.18
N ILE A 82 -3.91 -0.82 15.20
CA ILE A 82 -3.17 -0.07 14.17
C ILE A 82 -4.13 0.75 13.29
N ARG A 83 -5.18 0.13 12.79
CA ARG A 83 -6.16 0.78 11.90
C ARG A 83 -6.93 1.91 12.57
N GLU A 84 -7.12 1.82 13.87
CA GLU A 84 -7.78 2.86 14.65
C GLU A 84 -6.86 4.03 15.00
N SER A 85 -5.55 3.88 14.78
CA SER A 85 -4.54 4.86 15.19
C SER A 85 -4.10 5.75 14.04
N LYS A 86 -3.99 7.02 14.32
CA LYS A 86 -3.41 8.03 13.42
C LYS A 86 -1.89 8.15 13.57
N TRP A 87 -1.31 7.49 14.55
CA TRP A 87 0.13 7.48 14.78
C TRP A 87 0.56 6.11 15.31
N VAL A 88 1.47 5.46 14.60
CA VAL A 88 1.97 4.13 14.96
C VAL A 88 3.49 4.19 15.10
N PHE A 89 4.00 3.62 16.19
CA PHE A 89 5.42 3.58 16.49
C PHE A 89 5.93 2.15 16.61
N ALA A 90 7.10 1.87 16.03
CA ALA A 90 7.91 0.69 16.30
C ALA A 90 9.37 1.08 16.49
N GLY A 91 10.04 0.48 17.47
CA GLY A 91 11.36 0.91 17.94
C GLY A 91 12.45 -0.14 17.83
N PRO A 92 13.37 -0.16 18.83
CA PRO A 92 14.56 -1.00 18.83
C PRO A 92 14.24 -2.49 18.96
N GLY A 93 15.22 -3.35 18.63
CA GLY A 93 15.13 -4.79 18.74
C GLY A 93 15.88 -5.50 17.62
N SER A 94 15.27 -6.51 17.00
CA SER A 94 15.83 -7.23 15.85
C SER A 94 15.02 -6.94 14.57
N PRO A 95 15.67 -6.44 13.51
CA PRO A 95 15.00 -6.15 12.25
C PRO A 95 14.51 -7.41 11.54
N SER A 96 15.29 -8.47 11.52
CA SER A 96 14.93 -9.75 10.92
C SER A 96 13.75 -10.41 11.65
N TYR A 97 13.74 -10.33 12.98
CA TYR A 97 12.64 -10.81 13.80
C TYR A 97 11.35 -10.06 13.51
N ALA A 98 11.40 -8.72 13.52
CA ALA A 98 10.26 -7.88 13.23
C ALA A 98 9.66 -8.17 11.84
N LEU A 99 10.51 -8.25 10.80
CA LEU A 99 10.09 -8.61 9.45
C LEU A 99 9.38 -9.95 9.41
N SER A 100 9.98 -10.99 9.99
CA SER A 100 9.40 -12.34 9.99
C SER A 100 8.01 -12.35 10.63
N VAL A 101 7.84 -11.70 11.77
CA VAL A 101 6.54 -11.66 12.45
C VAL A 101 5.52 -10.85 11.65
N TRP A 102 5.88 -9.67 11.17
CA TRP A 102 4.96 -8.78 10.44
C TRP A 102 4.52 -9.36 9.09
N GLN A 103 5.43 -10.04 8.37
CA GLN A 103 5.09 -10.70 7.11
C GLN A 103 4.21 -11.92 7.33
N GLU A 104 4.56 -12.81 8.25
CA GLU A 104 3.80 -14.04 8.52
C GLU A 104 2.40 -13.79 9.11
N THR A 105 2.22 -12.68 9.84
CA THR A 105 0.91 -12.31 10.41
C THR A 105 0.09 -11.39 9.51
N GLY A 106 0.65 -10.93 8.39
CA GLY A 106 0.00 -9.97 7.49
C GLY A 106 -0.05 -8.53 8.02
N LEU A 107 0.62 -8.24 9.17
CA LEU A 107 0.61 -6.90 9.75
C LEU A 107 1.35 -5.88 8.87
N ALA A 108 2.31 -6.33 8.07
CA ALA A 108 3.13 -5.47 7.20
C ALA A 108 2.28 -4.55 6.29
N SER A 109 1.20 -5.08 5.69
CA SER A 109 0.30 -4.29 4.83
C SER A 109 -0.45 -3.20 5.61
N HIS A 110 -0.76 -3.43 6.88
CA HIS A 110 -1.44 -2.44 7.71
C HIS A 110 -0.52 -1.33 8.22
N LEU A 111 0.79 -1.59 8.33
CA LEU A 111 1.78 -0.53 8.58
C LEU A 111 1.86 0.44 7.39
N ASP A 112 1.71 -0.06 6.21
CA ASP A 112 1.67 0.70 4.97
C ASP A 112 0.42 1.61 4.91
N GLU A 113 -0.74 1.09 5.28
CA GLU A 113 -2.00 1.84 5.37
C GLU A 113 -1.90 3.07 6.30
N VAL A 114 -1.11 2.99 7.39
CA VAL A 114 -0.94 4.10 8.35
C VAL A 114 -0.31 5.33 7.69
N VAL A 115 0.60 5.14 6.73
CA VAL A 115 1.31 6.24 6.07
C VAL A 115 0.36 7.18 5.33
N THR A 116 -0.72 6.65 4.76
CA THR A 116 -1.71 7.44 4.01
C THR A 116 -2.74 8.15 4.89
N SER A 117 -2.94 7.68 6.14
CA SER A 117 -3.99 8.20 7.03
C SER A 117 -3.45 8.94 8.26
N GLY A 118 -2.12 8.91 8.46
CA GLY A 118 -1.50 9.45 9.66
C GLY A 118 0.02 9.45 9.59
N ALA A 119 0.70 8.97 10.64
CA ALA A 119 2.15 8.90 10.70
C ALA A 119 2.65 7.53 11.17
N LEU A 120 3.55 6.92 10.41
CA LEU A 120 4.31 5.73 10.79
C LEU A 120 5.71 6.15 11.24
N VAL A 121 6.05 5.89 12.49
CA VAL A 121 7.37 6.22 13.07
C VAL A 121 8.14 4.94 13.34
N LEU A 122 9.22 4.75 12.62
CA LEU A 122 10.11 3.58 12.75
C LEU A 122 11.46 4.05 13.28
N ALA A 123 11.97 3.38 14.32
CA ALA A 123 13.24 3.73 14.95
C ALA A 123 14.16 2.50 15.06
N SER A 124 15.48 2.72 14.96
CA SER A 124 16.48 1.68 15.14
C SER A 124 16.18 0.42 14.31
N ALA A 125 15.99 -0.75 14.93
CA ALA A 125 15.69 -2.01 14.25
C ALA A 125 14.46 -1.93 13.33
N ALA A 126 13.40 -1.25 13.76
CA ALA A 126 12.22 -1.06 12.95
C ALA A 126 12.51 -0.16 11.73
N ALA A 127 13.38 0.86 11.85
CA ALA A 127 13.74 1.73 10.73
C ALA A 127 14.44 0.97 9.59
N LEU A 128 15.25 -0.05 9.91
CA LEU A 128 15.87 -0.93 8.89
C LEU A 128 14.84 -1.57 7.97
N THR A 129 13.64 -1.86 8.49
CA THR A 129 12.60 -2.57 7.72
C THR A 129 11.88 -1.69 6.70
N ALA A 130 11.99 -0.35 6.81
CA ALA A 130 11.26 0.60 5.97
C ALA A 130 11.70 0.62 4.51
N GLY A 131 12.97 0.28 4.26
CA GLY A 131 13.56 0.28 2.92
C GLY A 131 13.19 -0.92 2.07
N ALA A 132 13.64 -0.91 0.83
CA ALA A 132 13.52 -2.05 -0.08
C ALA A 132 14.33 -3.27 0.41
N TYR A 133 15.43 -3.01 1.10
CA TYR A 133 16.34 -4.01 1.65
C TYR A 133 16.64 -3.73 3.12
N THR A 134 16.73 -4.80 3.91
CA THR A 134 16.97 -4.77 5.36
C THR A 134 18.22 -5.55 5.72
N ILE A 135 19.10 -4.99 6.53
CA ILE A 135 20.27 -5.69 7.09
C ILE A 135 19.80 -6.59 8.26
N PRO A 136 20.06 -7.90 8.23
CA PRO A 136 19.89 -8.77 9.39
C PRO A 136 21.08 -8.59 10.35
N VAL A 137 21.05 -7.50 11.12
CA VAL A 137 22.21 -7.01 11.90
C VAL A 137 22.73 -8.05 12.86
N TYR A 138 21.87 -8.72 13.62
CA TYR A 138 22.32 -9.69 14.62
C TYR A 138 22.92 -10.95 13.99
N GLU A 139 22.39 -11.40 12.88
CA GLU A 139 22.89 -12.56 12.16
C GLU A 139 24.28 -12.31 11.60
N ILE A 140 24.53 -11.10 11.10
CA ILE A 140 25.86 -10.72 10.58
C ILE A 140 26.82 -10.38 11.72
N TYR A 141 26.42 -9.48 12.64
CA TYR A 141 27.33 -8.93 13.64
C TYR A 141 27.54 -9.84 14.85
N LYS A 142 26.50 -10.51 15.34
CA LYS A 142 26.57 -11.37 16.53
C LYS A 142 26.80 -12.84 16.20
N VAL A 143 26.16 -13.36 15.16
CA VAL A 143 26.28 -14.77 14.76
C VAL A 143 27.45 -15.00 13.81
N GLY A 144 27.87 -13.98 13.05
CA GLY A 144 29.00 -14.05 12.14
C GLY A 144 28.66 -14.58 10.76
N GLN A 145 27.42 -14.45 10.33
CA GLN A 145 27.03 -14.71 8.94
C GLN A 145 27.69 -13.72 7.97
N ASP A 146 27.87 -14.13 6.73
CA ASP A 146 28.33 -13.24 5.68
C ASP A 146 27.31 -12.12 5.44
N PRO A 147 27.78 -10.90 5.07
CA PRO A 147 26.91 -9.78 4.75
C PRO A 147 25.93 -10.12 3.63
N HIS A 148 24.62 -9.98 3.93
CA HIS A 148 23.54 -10.21 2.97
C HIS A 148 22.33 -9.35 3.32
N TRP A 149 21.42 -9.18 2.37
CA TRP A 149 20.18 -8.46 2.53
C TRP A 149 18.98 -9.39 2.70
N LEU A 150 18.03 -8.96 3.49
CA LEU A 150 16.66 -9.48 3.47
C LEU A 150 15.78 -8.51 2.66
N PRO A 151 14.70 -8.99 2.01
CA PRO A 151 13.67 -8.11 1.49
C PRO A 151 13.05 -7.28 2.62
N GLY A 152 13.04 -5.95 2.47
CA GLY A 152 12.40 -5.04 3.42
C GLY A 152 10.89 -4.93 3.20
N LEU A 153 10.24 -4.06 3.97
CA LEU A 153 8.82 -3.74 3.77
C LEU A 153 8.59 -2.83 2.57
N ASN A 154 9.63 -2.17 2.10
CA ASN A 154 9.62 -1.24 0.95
C ASN A 154 8.62 -0.09 1.06
N ILE A 155 8.29 0.32 2.29
CA ILE A 155 7.35 1.42 2.56
C ILE A 155 7.86 2.73 1.98
N LEU A 156 9.18 2.99 2.12
CA LEU A 156 9.77 4.24 1.66
C LEU A 156 9.59 4.43 0.15
N GLU A 157 9.93 3.43 -0.66
CA GLU A 157 9.79 3.52 -2.12
C GLU A 157 8.33 3.70 -2.55
N ARG A 158 7.40 2.91 -1.97
CA ARG A 158 5.98 2.99 -2.33
C ARG A 158 5.37 4.37 -2.13
N HIS A 159 5.77 5.09 -1.08
CA HIS A 159 5.18 6.40 -0.77
C HIS A 159 5.99 7.60 -1.26
N THR A 160 7.27 7.41 -1.59
CA THR A 160 8.16 8.53 -1.96
C THR A 160 8.82 8.37 -3.33
N GLY A 161 8.79 7.19 -3.93
CA GLY A 161 9.56 6.85 -5.12
C GLY A 161 11.07 6.69 -4.84
N LEU A 162 11.51 6.68 -3.57
CA LEU A 162 12.90 6.58 -3.18
C LEU A 162 13.27 5.13 -2.86
N LYS A 163 13.83 4.42 -3.79
CA LYS A 163 14.28 3.04 -3.59
C LYS A 163 15.59 3.03 -2.82
N ALA A 164 15.50 2.81 -1.53
CA ALA A 164 16.65 2.86 -0.64
C ALA A 164 16.66 1.69 0.37
N ALA A 165 17.88 1.34 0.81
CA ALA A 165 18.11 0.59 2.03
C ALA A 165 18.32 1.58 3.19
N VAL A 166 17.42 1.57 4.17
CA VAL A 166 17.50 2.47 5.33
C VAL A 166 18.45 1.89 6.38
N ILE A 167 19.46 2.65 6.79
CA ILE A 167 20.44 2.24 7.81
C ILE A 167 20.44 3.26 8.95
N PRO A 168 19.83 2.93 10.10
CA PRO A 168 19.94 3.70 11.34
C PRO A 168 21.32 3.53 11.98
N HIS A 169 21.61 4.24 13.08
CA HIS A 169 22.90 4.17 13.77
C HIS A 169 24.10 4.37 12.81
N PHE A 170 23.96 5.31 11.86
CA PHE A 170 24.89 5.42 10.76
C PHE A 170 26.28 5.88 11.21
N ASP A 171 26.35 6.74 12.22
CA ASP A 171 27.54 7.27 12.86
C ASP A 171 27.94 6.51 14.15
N ASN A 172 27.39 5.32 14.40
CA ASN A 172 27.63 4.57 15.64
C ASN A 172 29.14 4.44 15.94
N SER A 173 29.53 4.75 17.17
CA SER A 173 30.93 4.75 17.64
C SER A 173 31.15 3.91 18.89
N GLU A 174 30.23 3.01 19.25
CA GLU A 174 30.33 2.19 20.47
C GLU A 174 31.42 1.12 20.42
N GLY A 175 32.00 0.87 19.25
CA GLY A 175 32.94 -0.22 19.00
C GLY A 175 34.29 -0.12 19.71
N GLY A 176 34.65 1.03 20.27
CA GLY A 176 35.94 1.25 20.88
C GLY A 176 37.10 1.07 19.87
N ASN A 177 37.60 -0.15 19.75
CA ASN A 177 38.75 -0.47 18.90
C ASN A 177 38.40 -1.02 17.51
N HIS A 178 37.11 -1.14 17.19
CA HIS A 178 36.65 -1.60 15.86
C HIS A 178 35.57 -0.70 15.32
N ASP A 179 35.43 -0.69 14.00
CA ASP A 179 34.44 0.13 13.30
C ASP A 179 33.04 -0.46 13.45
N THR A 180 32.17 0.26 14.16
CA THR A 180 30.76 -0.08 14.38
C THR A 180 29.79 0.86 13.66
N ARG A 181 30.30 1.77 12.83
CA ARG A 181 29.45 2.61 11.99
C ARG A 181 28.50 1.75 11.15
N PHE A 182 27.46 2.38 10.65
CA PHE A 182 26.50 1.77 9.75
C PHE A 182 25.79 0.56 10.41
N CYS A 183 25.20 0.83 11.56
CA CYS A 183 24.49 -0.19 12.33
C CYS A 183 25.35 -1.43 12.63
N TYR A 184 26.53 -1.23 13.18
CA TYR A 184 27.53 -2.25 13.54
C TYR A 184 28.20 -2.99 12.36
N MET A 185 27.93 -2.60 11.12
CA MET A 185 28.55 -3.24 9.94
C MET A 185 30.02 -2.89 9.77
N GLY A 186 30.38 -1.64 10.02
CA GLY A 186 31.67 -1.08 9.64
C GLY A 186 31.84 -0.94 8.13
N GLU A 187 32.82 -0.17 7.68
CA GLU A 187 33.01 0.14 6.25
C GLU A 187 33.18 -1.10 5.37
N ARG A 188 33.93 -2.10 5.85
CA ARG A 188 34.21 -3.30 5.04
C ARG A 188 32.95 -4.12 4.71
N ARG A 189 32.07 -4.34 5.72
CA ARG A 189 30.84 -5.10 5.49
C ARG A 189 29.82 -4.27 4.72
N LEU A 190 29.78 -2.95 4.96
CA LEU A 190 28.89 -2.07 4.24
C LEU A 190 29.19 -2.08 2.74
N ARG A 191 30.47 -2.03 2.33
CA ARG A 191 30.84 -2.13 0.91
C ARG A 191 30.40 -3.45 0.29
N LEU A 192 30.57 -4.57 0.99
CA LEU A 192 30.08 -5.87 0.52
C LEU A 192 28.55 -5.91 0.38
N LEU A 193 27.84 -5.16 1.21
CA LEU A 193 26.38 -5.01 1.10
C LEU A 193 26.03 -4.08 -0.07
N GLU A 194 26.73 -2.97 -0.24
CA GLU A 194 26.51 -2.05 -1.38
C GLU A 194 26.69 -2.75 -2.73
N ASP A 195 27.71 -3.61 -2.86
CA ASP A 195 27.98 -4.37 -4.09
C ASP A 195 26.84 -5.33 -4.47
N GLN A 196 25.98 -5.67 -3.50
CA GLN A 196 24.81 -6.54 -3.72
C GLN A 196 23.53 -5.76 -4.06
N LEU A 197 23.51 -4.44 -3.85
CA LEU A 197 22.33 -3.63 -4.15
C LEU A 197 22.14 -3.46 -5.66
N PRO A 198 20.89 -3.48 -6.15
CA PRO A 198 20.60 -3.11 -7.52
C PRO A 198 21.08 -1.69 -7.84
N ALA A 199 21.32 -1.45 -9.14
CA ALA A 199 21.81 -0.16 -9.61
C ALA A 199 20.81 1.01 -9.38
N ASP A 200 19.56 0.73 -9.14
CA ASP A 200 18.49 1.67 -8.83
C ASP A 200 18.20 1.84 -7.33
N CYS A 201 19.07 1.29 -6.47
CA CYS A 201 18.92 1.39 -5.01
C CYS A 201 20.15 2.09 -4.38
N PHE A 202 19.90 2.94 -3.40
CA PHE A 202 20.93 3.64 -2.63
C PHE A 202 20.80 3.37 -1.12
N ILE A 203 21.79 3.74 -0.34
CA ILE A 203 21.73 3.70 1.13
C ILE A 203 21.26 5.06 1.65
N LEU A 204 20.23 5.02 2.51
CA LEU A 204 19.78 6.16 3.28
C LEU A 204 20.18 5.95 4.74
N GLY A 205 21.28 6.59 5.14
CA GLY A 205 21.81 6.56 6.50
C GLY A 205 21.14 7.60 7.39
N VAL A 206 20.86 7.24 8.65
CA VAL A 206 20.35 8.17 9.67
C VAL A 206 21.20 8.01 10.92
N ASP A 207 21.83 9.09 11.34
CA ASP A 207 22.70 9.12 12.52
C ASP A 207 21.94 8.85 13.81
N GLU A 208 22.68 8.54 14.87
CA GLU A 208 22.15 8.41 16.21
C GLU A 208 21.53 9.73 16.70
N HIS A 209 20.50 9.66 17.54
CA HIS A 209 19.75 10.83 18.03
C HIS A 209 19.24 11.76 16.91
N THR A 210 18.96 11.19 15.75
CA THR A 210 18.52 11.88 14.53
C THR A 210 17.32 11.17 13.95
N GLY A 211 16.46 11.91 13.27
CA GLY A 211 15.35 11.37 12.51
C GLY A 211 15.14 12.14 11.22
N VAL A 212 14.45 11.50 10.30
CA VAL A 212 14.01 12.09 9.04
C VAL A 212 12.51 11.90 8.94
N SER A 213 11.78 12.99 8.77
CA SER A 213 10.35 12.98 8.49
C SER A 213 10.13 13.16 6.99
N PHE A 214 9.49 12.20 6.35
CA PHE A 214 9.09 12.27 4.96
C PHE A 214 7.63 12.73 4.91
N ASN A 215 7.40 13.88 4.31
CA ASN A 215 6.05 14.41 4.08
C ASN A 215 5.63 14.07 2.66
N ILE A 216 4.64 13.20 2.53
CA ILE A 216 4.18 12.68 1.26
C ILE A 216 3.48 13.76 0.44
N ASP A 217 2.67 14.61 1.10
CA ASP A 217 1.88 15.66 0.44
C ASP A 217 2.77 16.75 -0.18
N THR A 218 3.81 17.19 0.58
CA THR A 218 4.76 18.22 0.12
C THR A 218 5.92 17.65 -0.68
N LYS A 219 6.08 16.32 -0.69
CA LYS A 219 7.21 15.60 -1.31
C LYS A 219 8.57 16.08 -0.78
N THR A 220 8.65 16.30 0.54
CA THR A 220 9.84 16.80 1.21
C THR A 220 10.27 15.88 2.35
N ALA A 221 11.58 15.89 2.66
CA ALA A 221 12.17 15.22 3.80
C ALA A 221 12.84 16.24 4.70
N ARG A 222 12.51 16.25 5.99
CA ARG A 222 13.10 17.12 7.00
C ARG A 222 13.92 16.34 8.00
N VAL A 223 15.16 16.76 8.22
CA VAL A 223 16.07 16.17 9.21
C VAL A 223 15.93 16.89 10.55
N PHE A 224 15.83 16.15 11.63
CA PHE A 224 15.75 16.68 12.99
C PHE A 224 16.63 15.89 13.95
N GLY A 225 16.94 16.45 15.12
CA GLY A 225 17.82 15.83 16.12
C GLY A 225 19.21 16.42 16.12
N ARG A 226 20.27 15.60 16.18
CA ARG A 226 21.66 16.07 16.40
C ARG A 226 22.59 15.85 15.22
N GLY A 227 22.36 14.81 14.40
CA GLY A 227 23.26 14.37 13.34
C GLY A 227 22.73 14.68 11.95
N LEU A 228 22.98 13.77 11.04
CA LEU A 228 22.78 13.92 9.60
C LEU A 228 21.83 12.84 9.06
N MET A 229 21.21 13.14 7.94
CA MET A 229 20.76 12.16 6.98
C MET A 229 21.86 12.03 5.91
N THR A 230 22.21 10.82 5.54
CA THR A 230 23.23 10.54 4.52
C THR A 230 22.61 9.74 3.38
N VAL A 231 22.79 10.24 2.15
CA VAL A 231 22.53 9.49 0.92
C VAL A 231 23.87 8.99 0.42
N ARG A 232 24.04 7.66 0.32
CA ARG A 232 25.30 7.04 -0.09
C ARG A 232 25.08 6.03 -1.21
N ARG A 233 25.95 6.09 -2.21
CA ARG A 233 26.03 5.13 -3.30
C ARG A 233 27.47 4.96 -3.76
N GLY A 234 28.07 3.84 -3.41
CA GLY A 234 29.50 3.60 -3.65
C GLY A 234 30.38 4.67 -2.98
N ASP A 235 31.20 5.37 -3.75
CA ASP A 235 32.04 6.45 -3.24
C ASP A 235 31.34 7.82 -3.19
N HIS A 236 30.12 7.94 -3.74
CA HIS A 236 29.33 9.15 -3.65
C HIS A 236 28.59 9.22 -2.32
N THR A 237 28.74 10.32 -1.61
CA THR A 237 28.05 10.58 -0.36
C THR A 237 27.56 12.03 -0.34
N TRP A 238 26.27 12.21 -0.03
CA TRP A 238 25.67 13.51 0.20
C TRP A 238 24.98 13.53 1.56
N THR A 239 25.11 14.62 2.29
CA THR A 239 24.62 14.73 3.66
C THR A 239 23.69 15.93 3.83
N VAL A 240 22.65 15.74 4.64
CA VAL A 240 21.68 16.77 5.01
C VAL A 240 21.69 16.90 6.53
N PRO A 241 22.14 18.04 7.08
CA PRO A 241 22.21 18.25 8.53
C PRO A 241 20.81 18.49 9.13
N SER A 242 20.75 18.25 10.45
CA SER A 242 19.57 18.55 11.25
C SER A 242 19.11 20.00 11.06
N GLY A 243 17.79 20.18 10.98
CA GLY A 243 17.12 21.46 10.74
C GLY A 243 16.89 21.79 9.28
N GLN A 244 17.50 21.06 8.35
CA GLN A 244 17.27 21.24 6.92
C GLN A 244 16.10 20.39 6.39
N GLU A 245 15.49 20.90 5.33
CA GLU A 245 14.47 20.23 4.55
C GLU A 245 14.91 20.18 3.08
N VAL A 246 14.70 19.05 2.45
CA VAL A 246 15.07 18.77 1.05
C VAL A 246 13.92 18.07 0.35
N THR A 247 13.85 18.15 -0.97
CA THR A 247 12.84 17.47 -1.77
C THR A 247 13.19 16.00 -2.01
N PHE A 248 12.20 15.18 -2.32
CA PHE A 248 12.46 13.80 -2.73
C PHE A 248 13.28 13.74 -4.01
N ASP A 249 13.13 14.72 -4.93
CA ASP A 249 13.91 14.81 -6.16
C ASP A 249 15.40 15.06 -5.90
N GLU A 250 15.73 15.93 -4.92
CA GLU A 250 17.12 16.15 -4.51
C GLU A 250 17.74 14.87 -3.92
N ILE A 251 16.98 14.13 -3.09
CA ILE A 251 17.43 12.85 -2.53
C ILE A 251 17.68 11.84 -3.66
N ALA A 252 16.75 11.69 -4.60
CA ALA A 252 16.88 10.78 -5.74
C ALA A 252 18.07 11.13 -6.64
N GLN A 253 18.27 12.41 -6.92
CA GLN A 253 19.40 12.89 -7.70
C GLN A 253 20.73 12.53 -7.05
N HIS A 254 20.88 12.75 -5.74
CA HIS A 254 22.08 12.39 -5.01
C HIS A 254 22.24 10.88 -4.80
N GLY A 255 21.16 10.12 -4.77
CA GLY A 255 21.15 8.66 -4.84
C GLY A 255 21.60 8.12 -6.20
N GLY A 256 21.74 8.98 -7.22
CA GLY A 256 22.11 8.60 -8.58
C GLY A 256 21.05 7.73 -9.25
N VAL A 257 19.84 7.78 -8.76
CA VAL A 257 18.66 7.05 -9.27
C VAL A 257 17.76 8.11 -9.89
N PRO A 258 17.41 8.03 -11.18
CA PRO A 258 16.31 8.82 -11.69
C PRO A 258 15.07 8.45 -10.84
N ARG A 259 14.42 9.46 -10.27
CA ARG A 259 13.11 9.22 -9.71
C ARG A 259 12.27 8.60 -10.83
N THR A 260 11.82 7.41 -10.65
CA THR A 260 10.74 6.89 -11.47
C THR A 260 9.55 7.77 -11.13
N GLU A 261 9.28 8.79 -11.96
CA GLU A 261 7.92 9.26 -12.12
C GLU A 261 7.15 7.96 -12.34
N HIS A 262 6.24 7.63 -11.43
CA HIS A 262 5.62 6.32 -11.45
C HIS A 262 4.98 6.08 -12.82
N PRO A 263 5.57 5.25 -13.71
CA PRO A 263 4.82 4.74 -14.86
C PRO A 263 3.57 3.99 -14.38
N ALA A 264 3.56 3.55 -13.13
CA ALA A 264 2.41 2.97 -12.47
C ALA A 264 1.24 3.96 -12.34
N GLU A 265 1.43 5.23 -11.96
CA GLU A 265 0.33 6.19 -11.84
C GLU A 265 -0.33 6.47 -13.19
N GLU A 266 0.45 6.64 -14.28
CA GLU A 266 -0.10 6.78 -15.63
C GLU A 266 -0.77 5.48 -16.10
N LEU A 267 -0.17 4.32 -15.81
CA LEU A 267 -0.70 3.02 -16.18
C LEU A 267 -1.97 2.69 -15.38
N VAL A 268 -2.00 2.98 -14.08
CA VAL A 268 -3.17 2.86 -13.22
C VAL A 268 -4.29 3.77 -13.72
N ALA A 269 -4.01 5.05 -14.00
CA ALA A 269 -4.99 5.98 -14.53
C ALA A 269 -5.57 5.52 -15.88
N HIS A 270 -4.73 4.96 -16.75
CA HIS A 270 -5.16 4.40 -18.03
C HIS A 270 -6.10 3.20 -17.85
N HIS A 271 -5.74 2.23 -16.99
CA HIS A 271 -6.59 1.06 -16.73
C HIS A 271 -7.89 1.42 -16.03
N VAL A 272 -7.88 2.40 -15.12
CA VAL A 272 -9.09 2.93 -14.49
C VAL A 272 -10.04 3.49 -15.53
N GLN A 273 -9.53 4.31 -16.45
CA GLN A 273 -10.33 4.89 -17.55
C GLN A 273 -10.87 3.78 -18.46
N GLU A 274 -10.06 2.78 -18.80
CA GLU A 274 -10.47 1.64 -19.62
C GLU A 274 -11.59 0.83 -18.97
N VAL A 275 -11.49 0.56 -17.66
CA VAL A 275 -12.55 -0.12 -16.89
C VAL A 275 -13.84 0.69 -16.92
N GLU A 276 -13.78 2.00 -16.73
CA GLU A 276 -14.96 2.87 -16.76
C GLU A 276 -15.64 2.85 -18.13
N GLU A 277 -14.87 2.97 -19.21
CA GLU A 277 -15.38 2.89 -20.59
C GLU A 277 -15.99 1.51 -20.89
N LEU A 278 -15.39 0.42 -20.44
CA LEU A 278 -15.92 -0.92 -20.60
C LEU A 278 -17.23 -1.13 -19.84
N LEU A 279 -17.34 -0.59 -18.62
CA LEU A 279 -18.58 -0.66 -17.83
C LEU A 279 -19.70 0.17 -18.43
N GLU A 280 -19.42 1.36 -18.98
CA GLU A 280 -20.40 2.20 -19.68
C GLU A 280 -20.93 1.54 -20.95
N ASN A 281 -20.08 0.78 -21.64
CA ASN A 281 -20.44 0.03 -22.83
C ASN A 281 -21.04 -1.36 -22.55
N GLY A 282 -21.29 -1.71 -21.27
CA GLY A 282 -21.86 -2.99 -20.86
C GLY A 282 -20.95 -4.20 -21.03
N LYS A 283 -19.65 -4.00 -21.31
CA LYS A 283 -18.65 -5.05 -21.50
C LYS A 283 -18.07 -5.53 -20.15
N VAL A 284 -18.97 -6.05 -19.30
CA VAL A 284 -18.67 -6.36 -17.90
C VAL A 284 -17.50 -7.34 -17.72
N LEU A 285 -17.42 -8.40 -18.53
CA LEU A 285 -16.36 -9.40 -18.42
C LEU A 285 -14.98 -8.81 -18.75
N ASN A 286 -14.90 -8.00 -19.79
CA ASN A 286 -13.65 -7.32 -20.15
C ASN A 286 -13.22 -6.32 -19.05
N ALA A 287 -14.16 -5.62 -18.43
CA ALA A 287 -13.88 -4.75 -17.30
C ALA A 287 -13.31 -5.51 -16.08
N VAL A 288 -13.76 -6.76 -15.85
CA VAL A 288 -13.21 -7.64 -14.82
C VAL A 288 -11.77 -8.03 -15.14
N ASP A 289 -11.47 -8.36 -16.39
CA ASP A 289 -10.10 -8.74 -16.80
C ASP A 289 -9.12 -7.58 -16.56
N VAL A 290 -9.48 -6.36 -16.97
CA VAL A 290 -8.66 -5.15 -16.73
C VAL A 290 -8.55 -4.81 -15.23
N LEU A 291 -9.59 -5.05 -14.43
CA LEU A 291 -9.54 -4.88 -12.98
C LEU A 291 -8.58 -5.86 -12.30
N LEU A 292 -8.49 -7.09 -12.78
CA LEU A 292 -7.54 -8.08 -12.28
C LEU A 292 -6.11 -7.69 -12.64
N GLU A 293 -5.87 -7.20 -13.86
CA GLU A 293 -4.58 -6.65 -14.27
C GLU A 293 -4.18 -5.45 -13.40
N LEU A 294 -5.12 -4.57 -13.08
CA LEU A 294 -4.91 -3.41 -12.21
C LEU A 294 -4.53 -3.84 -10.77
N ASP A 295 -5.16 -4.87 -10.21
CA ASP A 295 -4.83 -5.41 -8.87
C ASP A 295 -3.44 -6.07 -8.83
N GLU A 296 -2.94 -6.57 -9.97
CA GLU A 296 -1.60 -7.16 -10.10
C GLU A 296 -0.50 -6.10 -10.30
N LEU A 297 -0.81 -4.96 -10.93
CA LEU A 297 0.16 -3.92 -11.29
C LEU A 297 0.67 -3.15 -10.09
N ASP A 298 -0.21 -2.74 -9.19
CA ASP A 298 0.16 -1.97 -8.01
C ASP A 298 -0.77 -2.29 -6.84
N ARG A 299 -0.17 -2.57 -5.67
CA ARG A 299 -0.88 -2.90 -4.43
C ARG A 299 -0.88 -1.76 -3.43
N ASP A 300 -0.66 -0.53 -3.88
CA ASP A 300 -0.79 0.63 -3.01
C ASP A 300 -2.24 0.86 -2.56
N LEU A 301 -2.43 1.72 -1.56
CA LEU A 301 -3.74 1.96 -0.96
C LEU A 301 -4.69 2.73 -1.88
N GLU A 302 -4.18 3.62 -2.72
CA GLU A 302 -4.96 4.43 -3.64
C GLU A 302 -5.48 3.56 -4.78
N THR A 303 -4.63 2.74 -5.36
CA THR A 303 -5.00 1.74 -6.36
C THR A 303 -5.99 0.74 -5.79
N ARG A 304 -5.79 0.24 -4.56
CA ARG A 304 -6.75 -0.64 -3.88
C ARG A 304 -8.08 0.03 -3.59
N ALA A 305 -8.09 1.29 -3.14
CA ALA A 305 -9.33 2.04 -2.93
C ALA A 305 -10.09 2.22 -4.24
N THR A 306 -9.39 2.48 -5.32
CA THR A 306 -9.95 2.60 -6.67
C THR A 306 -10.50 1.26 -7.16
N VAL A 307 -9.75 0.17 -7.04
CA VAL A 307 -10.20 -1.19 -7.37
C VAL A 307 -11.44 -1.56 -6.55
N HIS A 308 -11.47 -1.28 -5.24
CA HIS A 308 -12.65 -1.50 -4.40
C HIS A 308 -13.86 -0.68 -4.85
N ALA A 309 -13.68 0.58 -5.23
CA ALA A 309 -14.76 1.43 -5.75
C ALA A 309 -15.32 0.88 -7.07
N LEU A 310 -14.45 0.44 -7.97
CA LEU A 310 -14.82 -0.17 -9.25
C LEU A 310 -15.52 -1.52 -9.07
N ILE A 311 -15.04 -2.38 -8.17
CA ILE A 311 -15.71 -3.65 -7.79
C ILE A 311 -17.10 -3.38 -7.21
N THR A 312 -17.23 -2.36 -6.35
CA THR A 312 -18.53 -1.96 -5.78
C THR A 312 -19.49 -1.51 -6.88
N ARG A 313 -19.02 -0.68 -7.82
CA ARG A 313 -19.81 -0.25 -8.99
C ARG A 313 -20.24 -1.44 -9.86
N LEU A 314 -19.33 -2.38 -10.11
CA LEU A 314 -19.60 -3.62 -10.84
C LEU A 314 -20.65 -4.48 -10.12
N GLY A 315 -20.59 -4.58 -8.79
CA GLY A 315 -21.59 -5.24 -7.96
C GLY A 315 -22.96 -4.59 -8.07
N HIS A 316 -23.05 -3.26 -8.08
CA HIS A 316 -24.29 -2.54 -8.30
C HIS A 316 -24.88 -2.77 -9.70
N LEU A 317 -24.02 -2.78 -10.74
CA LEU A 317 -24.46 -3.09 -12.10
C LEU A 317 -24.96 -4.53 -12.23
N ALA A 318 -24.29 -5.48 -11.58
CA ALA A 318 -24.71 -6.89 -11.56
C ALA A 318 -25.98 -7.13 -10.75
N ALA A 319 -26.19 -6.36 -9.67
CA ALA A 319 -27.39 -6.42 -8.83
C ALA A 319 -28.59 -5.64 -9.42
N SER A 320 -28.36 -4.78 -10.42
CA SER A 320 -29.45 -4.10 -11.14
C SER A 320 -30.32 -5.15 -11.83
N PRO A 321 -31.66 -5.13 -11.65
CA PRO A 321 -32.53 -6.09 -12.30
C PRO A 321 -32.30 -5.97 -13.81
N ARG A 322 -31.75 -7.02 -14.41
CA ARG A 322 -31.72 -7.14 -15.87
C ARG A 322 -33.19 -7.15 -16.30
N VAL A 323 -33.64 -6.06 -16.92
CA VAL A 323 -34.93 -6.02 -17.57
C VAL A 323 -34.84 -7.08 -18.65
N ASP A 324 -35.55 -8.20 -18.44
CA ASP A 324 -35.69 -9.20 -19.48
C ASP A 324 -36.47 -8.54 -20.63
N ILE A 325 -35.70 -8.16 -21.67
CA ILE A 325 -36.23 -7.49 -22.85
C ILE A 325 -37.43 -8.28 -23.42
N ASN A 326 -37.38 -9.60 -23.37
CA ASN A 326 -38.48 -10.46 -23.82
C ASN A 326 -39.74 -10.28 -22.98
N SER A 327 -39.61 -10.08 -21.67
CA SER A 327 -40.76 -9.85 -20.80
C SER A 327 -41.42 -8.48 -21.03
N VAL A 328 -40.63 -7.47 -21.43
CA VAL A 328 -41.15 -6.11 -21.69
C VAL A 328 -41.69 -5.96 -23.10
N VAL A 329 -40.96 -6.46 -24.10
CA VAL A 329 -41.31 -6.29 -25.52
C VAL A 329 -42.22 -7.42 -26.03
N GLY A 330 -42.14 -8.59 -25.45
CA GLY A 330 -42.94 -9.78 -25.83
C GLY A 330 -44.40 -9.51 -26.02
N PRO A 331 -45.13 -8.92 -25.02
CA PRO A 331 -46.55 -8.65 -25.15
C PRO A 331 -46.91 -7.77 -26.35
N TYR A 332 -46.04 -6.85 -26.76
CA TYR A 332 -46.23 -5.97 -27.92
C TYR A 332 -46.03 -6.73 -29.23
N ILE A 333 -45.00 -7.60 -29.28
CA ILE A 333 -44.77 -8.44 -30.47
C ILE A 333 -45.90 -9.43 -30.63
N ASP A 334 -46.36 -10.06 -29.56
CA ASP A 334 -47.49 -10.99 -29.62
C ASP A 334 -48.79 -10.33 -30.12
N ALA A 335 -49.07 -9.09 -29.69
CA ALA A 335 -50.18 -8.30 -30.20
C ALA A 335 -50.06 -8.01 -31.69
N LEU A 336 -48.86 -7.69 -32.20
CA LEU A 336 -48.58 -7.47 -33.62
C LEU A 336 -48.72 -8.79 -34.42
N LEU A 337 -48.31 -9.92 -33.88
CA LEU A 337 -48.49 -11.24 -34.52
C LEU A 337 -49.95 -11.65 -34.58
N GLN A 338 -50.76 -11.35 -33.56
CA GLN A 338 -52.21 -11.53 -33.60
C GLN A 338 -52.88 -10.64 -34.68
N ALA A 339 -52.49 -9.37 -34.77
CA ALA A 339 -52.97 -8.48 -35.81
C ALA A 339 -52.59 -8.95 -37.23
N ARG A 340 -51.36 -9.44 -37.42
CA ARG A 340 -50.89 -10.07 -38.66
C ARG A 340 -51.73 -11.32 -39.00
N GLN A 341 -51.99 -12.18 -38.02
CA GLN A 341 -52.80 -13.37 -38.24
C GLN A 341 -54.24 -13.03 -38.64
N ALA A 342 -54.85 -12.02 -37.99
CA ALA A 342 -56.18 -11.54 -38.34
C ALA A 342 -56.20 -10.93 -39.76
N ALA A 343 -55.18 -10.21 -40.18
CA ALA A 343 -55.06 -9.71 -41.55
C ALA A 343 -54.98 -10.84 -42.59
N ARG A 344 -54.18 -11.89 -42.30
CA ARG A 344 -54.09 -13.08 -43.19
C ARG A 344 -55.40 -13.84 -43.28
N ALA A 345 -56.11 -14.02 -42.16
CA ALA A 345 -57.40 -14.67 -42.13
C ALA A 345 -58.46 -13.88 -42.91
N GLY A 346 -58.34 -12.56 -42.94
CA GLY A 346 -59.21 -11.67 -43.72
C GLY A 346 -58.78 -11.44 -45.18
N GLY A 347 -57.78 -12.15 -45.68
CA GLY A 347 -57.25 -12.03 -47.04
C GLY A 347 -56.45 -10.73 -47.30
N ARG A 348 -56.10 -9.96 -46.27
CA ARG A 348 -55.34 -8.68 -46.37
C ARG A 348 -53.84 -8.95 -46.27
N TRP A 349 -53.31 -9.56 -47.34
CA TRP A 349 -51.91 -10.03 -47.37
C TRP A 349 -50.91 -8.89 -47.31
N ASP A 350 -51.19 -7.76 -47.95
CA ASP A 350 -50.30 -6.57 -47.94
C ASP A 350 -50.09 -6.03 -46.51
N GLU A 351 -51.16 -5.98 -45.68
CA GLU A 351 -51.07 -5.55 -44.29
C GLU A 351 -50.27 -6.54 -43.45
N ALA A 352 -50.45 -7.84 -43.67
CA ALA A 352 -49.69 -8.88 -42.96
C ALA A 352 -48.20 -8.83 -43.29
N ASP A 353 -47.83 -8.51 -44.55
CA ASP A 353 -46.46 -8.39 -44.99
C ASP A 353 -45.77 -7.11 -44.43
N VAL A 354 -46.51 -6.01 -44.34
CA VAL A 354 -46.04 -4.79 -43.68
C VAL A 354 -45.62 -5.05 -42.23
N ILE A 355 -46.46 -5.75 -41.48
CA ILE A 355 -46.14 -6.11 -40.07
C ILE A 355 -44.89 -6.99 -40.01
N ARG A 356 -44.81 -8.00 -40.87
CA ARG A 356 -43.64 -8.90 -40.92
C ARG A 356 -42.34 -8.15 -41.23
N ASN A 357 -42.34 -7.34 -42.26
CA ASN A 357 -41.16 -6.59 -42.69
C ASN A 357 -40.70 -5.62 -41.60
N ARG A 358 -41.67 -4.97 -40.91
CA ARG A 358 -41.36 -4.03 -39.84
C ARG A 358 -40.70 -4.74 -38.61
N LEU A 359 -41.22 -5.91 -38.25
CA LEU A 359 -40.62 -6.73 -37.18
C LEU A 359 -39.23 -7.22 -37.57
N GLN A 360 -39.00 -7.62 -38.82
CA GLN A 360 -37.66 -7.97 -39.34
C GLN A 360 -36.66 -6.79 -39.33
N GLU A 361 -37.11 -5.58 -39.70
CA GLU A 361 -36.27 -4.37 -39.55
C GLU A 361 -35.85 -4.12 -38.10
N LEU A 362 -36.72 -4.46 -37.15
CA LEU A 362 -36.45 -4.38 -35.71
C LEU A 362 -35.69 -5.61 -35.16
N LYS A 363 -35.14 -6.45 -36.04
CA LYS A 363 -34.38 -7.66 -35.68
C LYS A 363 -35.21 -8.74 -34.95
N VAL A 364 -36.52 -8.72 -35.11
CA VAL A 364 -37.41 -9.78 -34.63
C VAL A 364 -37.66 -10.77 -35.78
N THR A 365 -37.18 -12.00 -35.62
CA THR A 365 -37.41 -13.08 -36.56
C THR A 365 -38.69 -13.79 -36.22
N ILE A 366 -39.60 -13.97 -37.22
CA ILE A 366 -40.88 -14.66 -37.05
C ILE A 366 -40.79 -16.05 -37.67
N ASN A 367 -41.12 -17.05 -36.89
CA ASN A 367 -41.20 -18.44 -37.32
C ASN A 367 -42.68 -18.87 -37.37
N ASP A 368 -43.24 -19.04 -38.60
CA ASP A 368 -44.60 -19.49 -38.80
C ASP A 368 -44.70 -21.03 -38.77
N SER A 369 -45.60 -21.60 -37.99
CA SER A 369 -45.90 -23.01 -37.93
C SER A 369 -47.41 -23.26 -38.09
N GLN A 370 -47.82 -24.54 -38.20
CA GLN A 370 -49.25 -24.91 -38.24
C GLN A 370 -49.99 -24.61 -36.91
N GLU A 371 -49.26 -24.50 -35.83
CA GLU A 371 -49.78 -24.24 -34.48
C GLU A 371 -49.80 -22.73 -34.11
N GLY A 372 -49.18 -21.86 -34.97
CA GLY A 372 -49.10 -20.42 -34.73
C GLY A 372 -47.72 -19.82 -35.14
N SER A 373 -47.56 -18.53 -34.92
CA SER A 373 -46.29 -17.80 -35.13
C SER A 373 -45.54 -17.65 -33.82
N THR A 374 -44.26 -18.03 -33.82
CA THR A 374 -43.33 -17.75 -32.74
C THR A 374 -42.28 -16.69 -33.19
N TRP A 375 -41.59 -16.09 -32.24
CA TRP A 375 -40.64 -15.05 -32.58
C TRP A 375 -39.37 -15.15 -31.71
N GLU A 376 -38.26 -14.62 -32.24
CA GLU A 376 -37.00 -14.49 -31.55
C GLU A 376 -36.37 -13.12 -31.84
N ILE A 377 -35.75 -12.49 -30.84
CA ILE A 377 -34.97 -11.28 -31.04
C ILE A 377 -33.51 -11.71 -31.30
N SER A 378 -32.99 -11.36 -32.48
CA SER A 378 -31.57 -11.60 -32.83
C SER A 378 -30.69 -10.68 -31.99
N SER A 379 -29.95 -11.24 -31.01
CA SER A 379 -28.87 -10.55 -30.33
C SER A 379 -27.73 -10.33 -31.33
N THR A 380 -27.32 -9.08 -31.51
CA THR A 380 -26.09 -8.70 -32.22
C THR A 380 -24.90 -8.97 -31.38
#